data_8550dc2fba343f42cb30b986c1136864
#
_entry.id   8550dc2fba343f42cb30b986c1136864
#
_cell.length_a   1.000
_cell.length_b   1.000
_cell.length_c   1.000
_cell.angle_alpha   90.00
_cell.angle_beta   90.00
_cell.angle_gamma   90.00
#
_symmetry.space_group_name_H-M   'P 1'
#
loop_
_entity.id
_entity.type
_entity.pdbx_description
1 polymer ?
#
loop_
_entity_poly.entity_id
_entity_poly.type
_entity_poly.pdbx_seq_one_letter_code
_entity_poly.pdbx_strand_id
1 'polypeptide(L)'
;MAGLNHGLALAKDSNQRARERFTSALRAYTLVDLAAQMRSDYDSAAADAGVSHRCGEDVHAFLKSRDLFKWYSSLRCTAQELVWQSTLRAIQSDTGTLAGASQASDGGSGQGSLELNPDLPLPAYTEEMDVHLMPGNYQGQGPEAGLTPGAVYDNGLEVFSFGVMGEGLDDIGHSMANFARLRWPDMPVTTVVDVGCTIGHNTLPWKQAFPDAEVYGLDIAAPCLRYGHARAEALGIPIHFRQAGCDRLPFADASVDVVFSSMFLHELPVDMIRAFFNEAFRVLRPGGLLIHMELPPNDALAPYDAFYLDWDCFYNNEPFYKGFRDLSYPKLCSDAGFSEANFFQATLPRFTYVDEQTFAAAVGETASFDEDTGRLSDTITWYAFGSRKQA
;
A
#
# COMPACT_ATOMS: atom_id res chain seq x y z
N MET A 1 -9.67 11.63 12.13
CA MET A 1 -8.49 12.13 11.40
C MET A 1 -7.75 13.10 12.30
N ALA A 2 -6.51 12.80 12.62
CA ALA A 2 -5.65 13.64 13.49
C ALA A 2 -5.04 14.84 12.73
N GLY A 3 -4.99 14.79 11.42
CA GLY A 3 -4.27 15.70 10.54
C GLY A 3 -2.81 15.29 10.36
N LEU A 4 -2.25 15.59 9.18
CA LEU A 4 -0.85 15.29 8.89
C LEU A 4 0.08 16.12 9.81
N ASN A 5 1.10 15.48 10.37
CA ASN A 5 2.01 16.09 11.35
C ASN A 5 3.45 16.16 10.83
N HIS A 6 3.66 16.92 9.76
CA HIS A 6 4.99 17.21 9.19
C HIS A 6 5.02 18.58 8.49
N GLY A 7 6.21 19.07 8.14
CA GLY A 7 6.41 20.41 7.61
C GLY A 7 5.75 20.73 6.25
N LEU A 8 5.27 19.69 5.53
CA LEU A 8 4.55 19.84 4.26
C LEU A 8 3.04 19.76 4.41
N ALA A 9 2.52 19.60 5.65
CA ALA A 9 1.08 19.53 5.89
C ALA A 9 0.38 20.83 5.48
N LEU A 10 -0.66 20.71 4.65
CA LEU A 10 -1.39 21.87 4.13
C LEU A 10 -2.20 22.58 5.21
N ALA A 11 -2.22 23.88 5.18
CA ALA A 11 -3.09 24.69 6.03
C ALA A 11 -4.54 24.59 5.54
N LYS A 12 -5.39 23.85 6.27
CA LYS A 12 -6.79 23.61 5.90
C LYS A 12 -7.72 24.46 6.77
N ASP A 13 -8.65 25.19 6.15
CA ASP A 13 -9.71 25.94 6.85
C ASP A 13 -10.80 25.00 7.43
N SER A 14 -11.75 25.59 8.15
CA SER A 14 -12.84 24.83 8.78
C SER A 14 -13.75 24.15 7.76
N ASN A 15 -13.99 24.77 6.58
CA ASN A 15 -14.83 24.21 5.53
C ASN A 15 -14.15 23.02 4.87
N GLN A 16 -12.84 23.14 4.60
CA GLN A 16 -12.04 22.05 4.04
C GLN A 16 -12.02 20.86 4.98
N ARG A 17 -11.73 21.07 6.27
CA ARG A 17 -11.77 20.00 7.27
C ARG A 17 -13.15 19.35 7.40
N ALA A 18 -14.22 20.11 7.30
CA ALA A 18 -15.58 19.57 7.35
C ALA A 18 -15.89 18.67 6.15
N ARG A 19 -15.43 19.03 4.95
CA ARG A 19 -15.59 18.22 3.73
C ARG A 19 -14.82 16.92 3.82
N GLU A 20 -13.56 16.96 4.21
CA GLU A 20 -12.71 15.79 4.36
C GLU A 20 -13.28 14.81 5.41
N ARG A 21 -13.74 15.34 6.57
CA ARG A 21 -14.40 14.52 7.60
C ARG A 21 -15.69 13.87 7.09
N PHE A 22 -16.50 14.61 6.34
CA PHE A 22 -17.72 14.06 5.74
C PHE A 22 -17.37 12.94 4.74
N THR A 23 -16.40 13.16 3.86
CA THR A 23 -15.95 12.17 2.87
C THR A 23 -15.39 10.92 3.55
N SER A 24 -14.53 11.10 4.54
CA SER A 24 -13.97 10.01 5.33
C SER A 24 -15.06 9.21 6.06
N ALA A 25 -16.06 9.88 6.66
CA ALA A 25 -17.18 9.22 7.32
C ALA A 25 -18.09 8.48 6.32
N LEU A 26 -18.35 9.05 5.14
CA LEU A 26 -19.11 8.37 4.09
C LEU A 26 -18.38 7.11 3.61
N ARG A 27 -17.07 7.19 3.45
CA ARG A 27 -16.25 6.05 3.06
C ARG A 27 -16.26 4.97 4.14
N ALA A 28 -16.06 5.32 5.41
CA ALA A 28 -16.16 4.39 6.53
C ALA A 28 -17.54 3.71 6.58
N TYR A 29 -18.63 4.47 6.49
CA TYR A 29 -19.98 3.92 6.45
C TYR A 29 -20.17 2.93 5.29
N THR A 30 -19.64 3.25 4.11
CA THR A 30 -19.79 2.39 2.93
C THR A 30 -19.01 1.08 3.09
N LEU A 31 -17.74 1.17 3.54
CA LEU A 31 -16.85 0.01 3.62
C LEU A 31 -17.06 -0.86 4.86
N VAL A 32 -17.67 -0.31 5.92
CA VAL A 32 -17.92 -1.04 7.16
C VAL A 32 -19.41 -1.38 7.28
N ASP A 33 -20.28 -0.38 7.49
CA ASP A 33 -21.68 -0.61 7.81
C ASP A 33 -22.49 -1.16 6.62
N LEU A 34 -22.38 -0.52 5.45
CA LEU A 34 -23.13 -0.92 4.26
C LEU A 34 -22.59 -2.25 3.69
N ALA A 35 -21.28 -2.46 3.77
CA ALA A 35 -20.66 -3.72 3.37
C ALA A 35 -21.13 -4.89 4.26
N ALA A 36 -21.25 -4.68 5.58
CA ALA A 36 -21.81 -5.69 6.49
C ALA A 36 -23.29 -6.00 6.17
N GLN A 37 -24.07 -4.98 5.81
CA GLN A 37 -25.46 -5.20 5.35
C GLN A 37 -25.50 -5.98 4.04
N MET A 38 -24.61 -5.71 3.09
CA MET A 38 -24.51 -6.46 1.83
C MET A 38 -24.13 -7.93 2.08
N ARG A 39 -23.23 -8.20 3.04
CA ARG A 39 -22.90 -9.57 3.45
C ARG A 39 -24.12 -10.30 4.01
N SER A 40 -24.84 -9.68 4.94
CA SER A 40 -26.06 -10.24 5.54
C SER A 40 -27.17 -10.49 4.50
N ASP A 41 -27.35 -9.58 3.54
CA ASP A 41 -28.29 -9.75 2.41
C ASP A 41 -27.89 -10.95 1.53
N TYR A 42 -26.61 -11.10 1.25
CA TYR A 42 -26.10 -12.25 0.50
C TYR A 42 -26.34 -13.56 1.22
N ASP A 43 -25.97 -13.66 2.49
CA ASP A 43 -26.09 -14.90 3.28
C ASP A 43 -27.54 -15.34 3.40
N SER A 44 -28.47 -14.40 3.66
CA SER A 44 -29.90 -14.69 3.72
C SER A 44 -30.45 -15.14 2.37
N ALA A 45 -30.12 -14.44 1.30
CA ALA A 45 -30.62 -14.74 -0.03
C ALA A 45 -30.06 -16.07 -0.59
N ALA A 46 -28.80 -16.38 -0.31
CA ALA A 46 -28.19 -17.65 -0.72
C ALA A 46 -28.83 -18.83 0.04
N ALA A 47 -29.11 -18.66 1.34
CA ALA A 47 -29.81 -19.64 2.15
C ALA A 47 -31.24 -19.88 1.64
N ASP A 48 -32.01 -18.81 1.37
CA ASP A 48 -33.39 -18.90 0.85
C ASP A 48 -33.44 -19.58 -0.52
N ALA A 49 -32.43 -19.35 -1.37
CA ALA A 49 -32.30 -19.97 -2.67
C ALA A 49 -31.76 -21.41 -2.61
N GLY A 50 -31.24 -21.86 -1.46
CA GLY A 50 -30.59 -23.16 -1.29
C GLY A 50 -29.33 -23.32 -2.13
N VAL A 51 -28.57 -22.23 -2.36
CA VAL A 51 -27.37 -22.25 -3.19
C VAL A 51 -26.10 -22.05 -2.34
N SER A 52 -25.02 -22.70 -2.81
CA SER A 52 -23.67 -22.51 -2.27
C SER A 52 -22.75 -22.14 -3.43
N HIS A 53 -22.07 -21.01 -3.32
CA HIS A 53 -21.17 -20.52 -4.34
C HIS A 53 -19.74 -21.05 -4.09
N ARG A 54 -18.97 -21.25 -5.16
CA ARG A 54 -17.65 -21.89 -5.10
C ARG A 54 -16.50 -20.90 -5.26
N CYS A 55 -16.77 -19.73 -5.86
CA CYS A 55 -15.76 -18.71 -6.14
C CYS A 55 -16.41 -17.33 -6.13
N GLY A 56 -15.58 -16.27 -6.16
CA GLY A 56 -16.04 -14.90 -6.15
C GLY A 56 -16.91 -14.53 -7.35
N GLU A 57 -16.65 -15.09 -8.52
CA GLU A 57 -17.43 -14.85 -9.74
C GLU A 57 -18.88 -15.38 -9.61
N ASP A 58 -19.08 -16.54 -8.96
CA ASP A 58 -20.42 -17.07 -8.68
C ASP A 58 -21.19 -16.11 -7.75
N VAL A 59 -20.53 -15.58 -6.71
CA VAL A 59 -21.11 -14.60 -5.78
C VAL A 59 -21.47 -13.30 -6.50
N HIS A 60 -20.58 -12.77 -7.33
CA HIS A 60 -20.85 -11.58 -8.13
C HIS A 60 -22.04 -11.78 -9.07
N ALA A 61 -22.10 -12.92 -9.79
CA ALA A 61 -23.20 -13.24 -10.68
C ALA A 61 -24.55 -13.28 -9.94
N PHE A 62 -24.56 -13.76 -8.71
CA PHE A 62 -25.73 -13.81 -7.85
C PHE A 62 -26.16 -12.42 -7.35
N LEU A 63 -25.19 -11.59 -6.94
CA LEU A 63 -25.45 -10.28 -6.33
C LEU A 63 -25.80 -9.16 -7.34
N LYS A 64 -25.28 -9.22 -8.57
CA LYS A 64 -25.36 -8.10 -9.55
C LYS A 64 -26.78 -7.60 -9.88
N SER A 65 -27.80 -8.40 -9.67
CA SER A 65 -29.19 -8.01 -9.85
C SER A 65 -29.84 -7.39 -8.63
N ARG A 66 -29.22 -7.53 -7.44
CA ARG A 66 -29.79 -7.10 -6.15
C ARG A 66 -29.61 -5.59 -5.95
N ASP A 67 -30.64 -4.95 -5.41
CA ASP A 67 -30.64 -3.49 -5.29
C ASP A 67 -29.64 -2.99 -4.25
N LEU A 68 -29.45 -3.72 -3.14
CA LEU A 68 -28.47 -3.34 -2.13
C LEU A 68 -27.04 -3.36 -2.70
N PHE A 69 -26.70 -4.35 -3.52
CA PHE A 69 -25.41 -4.40 -4.21
C PHE A 69 -25.20 -3.23 -5.17
N LYS A 70 -26.23 -2.84 -5.91
CA LYS A 70 -26.17 -1.66 -6.82
C LYS A 70 -25.95 -0.37 -6.02
N TRP A 71 -26.66 -0.23 -4.89
CA TRP A 71 -26.47 0.91 -3.99
C TRP A 71 -25.07 0.97 -3.41
N TYR A 72 -24.60 -0.14 -2.85
CA TYR A 72 -23.23 -0.26 -2.35
C TYR A 72 -22.22 0.17 -3.42
N SER A 73 -22.32 -0.40 -4.61
CA SER A 73 -21.42 -0.14 -5.73
C SER A 73 -21.39 1.35 -6.12
N SER A 74 -22.56 1.97 -6.20
CA SER A 74 -22.67 3.40 -6.52
C SER A 74 -22.05 4.29 -5.44
N LEU A 75 -22.36 4.02 -4.17
CA LEU A 75 -21.81 4.80 -3.05
C LEU A 75 -20.30 4.59 -2.90
N ARG A 76 -19.82 3.36 -3.14
CA ARG A 76 -18.39 3.03 -3.10
C ARG A 76 -17.58 3.86 -4.11
N CYS A 77 -18.03 3.91 -5.36
CA CYS A 77 -17.40 4.71 -6.40
C CYS A 77 -17.46 6.21 -6.08
N THR A 78 -18.65 6.71 -5.71
CA THR A 78 -18.84 8.13 -5.35
C THR A 78 -17.96 8.55 -4.17
N ALA A 79 -17.87 7.72 -3.11
CA ALA A 79 -17.02 8.00 -1.95
C ALA A 79 -15.55 8.08 -2.34
N GLN A 80 -15.09 7.23 -3.26
CA GLN A 80 -13.72 7.24 -3.79
C GLN A 80 -13.41 8.52 -4.56
N GLU A 81 -14.30 8.93 -5.48
CA GLU A 81 -14.14 10.17 -6.21
C GLU A 81 -14.12 11.41 -5.31
N LEU A 82 -14.96 11.42 -4.27
CA LEU A 82 -15.02 12.51 -3.29
C LEU A 82 -13.72 12.65 -2.48
N VAL A 83 -12.98 11.58 -2.22
CA VAL A 83 -11.66 11.65 -1.59
C VAL A 83 -10.77 12.61 -2.37
N TRP A 84 -10.57 12.33 -3.66
CA TRP A 84 -9.67 13.10 -4.51
C TRP A 84 -10.19 14.51 -4.78
N GLN A 85 -11.50 14.68 -4.97
CA GLN A 85 -12.11 16.01 -5.15
C GLN A 85 -11.91 16.90 -3.92
N SER A 86 -12.02 16.33 -2.70
CA SER A 86 -11.78 17.09 -1.48
C SER A 86 -10.31 17.47 -1.32
N THR A 87 -9.40 16.53 -1.62
CA THR A 87 -7.96 16.72 -1.55
C THR A 87 -7.45 17.76 -2.56
N LEU A 88 -7.88 17.67 -3.82
CA LEU A 88 -7.49 18.64 -4.85
C LEU A 88 -7.91 20.07 -4.50
N ARG A 89 -9.04 20.26 -3.82
CA ARG A 89 -9.44 21.60 -3.33
C ARG A 89 -8.48 22.14 -2.29
N ALA A 90 -7.97 21.29 -1.37
CA ALA A 90 -6.97 21.69 -0.39
C ALA A 90 -5.67 22.12 -1.09
N ILE A 91 -5.21 21.33 -2.07
CA ILE A 91 -4.01 21.64 -2.87
C ILE A 91 -4.18 22.96 -3.63
N GLN A 92 -5.31 23.17 -4.30
CA GLN A 92 -5.61 24.41 -5.04
C GLN A 92 -5.68 25.65 -4.14
N SER A 93 -6.00 25.48 -2.86
CA SER A 93 -6.06 26.55 -1.87
C SER A 93 -4.70 26.83 -1.22
N ASP A 94 -3.70 25.99 -1.46
CA ASP A 94 -2.37 26.17 -0.88
C ASP A 94 -1.67 27.39 -1.52
N THR A 95 -1.26 28.33 -0.68
CA THR A 95 -0.69 29.62 -1.11
C THR A 95 0.82 29.65 -1.08
N GLY A 96 1.49 28.54 -0.82
CA GLY A 96 2.94 28.54 -0.82
C GLY A 96 3.65 27.45 -0.04
N THR A 97 2.93 26.57 0.65
CA THR A 97 3.54 25.47 1.41
C THR A 97 4.36 24.56 0.49
N LEU A 98 3.76 24.10 -0.61
CA LEU A 98 4.43 23.22 -1.58
C LEU A 98 5.55 23.94 -2.34
N ALA A 99 5.36 25.20 -2.71
CA ALA A 99 6.41 25.98 -3.38
C ALA A 99 7.61 26.23 -2.45
N GLY A 100 7.36 26.53 -1.17
CA GLY A 100 8.41 26.68 -0.16
C GLY A 100 9.18 25.39 0.09
N ALA A 101 8.46 24.25 0.16
CA ALA A 101 9.06 22.94 0.33
C ALA A 101 9.94 22.53 -0.86
N SER A 102 9.50 22.82 -2.10
CA SER A 102 10.30 22.55 -3.30
C SER A 102 11.64 23.29 -3.29
N GLN A 103 11.65 24.56 -2.88
CA GLN A 103 12.89 25.34 -2.78
C GLN A 103 13.82 24.84 -1.66
N ALA A 104 13.26 24.35 -0.55
CA ALA A 104 14.04 23.83 0.57
C ALA A 104 14.68 22.48 0.23
N SER A 105 14.02 21.62 -0.55
CA SER A 105 14.54 20.31 -0.96
C SER A 105 15.73 20.39 -1.92
N ASP A 106 15.84 21.47 -2.70
CA ASP A 106 16.99 21.71 -3.60
C ASP A 106 18.28 22.11 -2.82
N GLY A 107 18.15 22.50 -1.56
CA GLY A 107 19.26 22.93 -0.68
C GLY A 107 19.68 21.92 0.37
N GLY A 108 19.29 20.66 0.26
CA GLY A 108 19.34 19.61 1.27
C GLY A 108 20.56 19.61 2.20
N SER A 109 20.30 19.85 3.49
CA SER A 109 21.28 19.70 4.59
C SER A 109 21.32 18.26 5.10
N GLY A 110 20.73 17.32 4.34
CA GLY A 110 20.21 16.09 4.84
C GLY A 110 21.17 14.92 4.86
N GLN A 111 20.88 14.01 5.74
CA GLN A 111 21.51 12.69 5.80
C GLN A 111 20.90 11.73 4.75
N GLY A 112 19.73 12.05 4.17
CA GLY A 112 19.10 11.34 3.06
C GLY A 112 19.56 11.81 1.67
N SER A 113 19.04 11.19 0.61
CA SER A 113 19.35 11.59 -0.78
C SER A 113 18.15 11.39 -1.71
N LEU A 114 18.14 12.14 -2.81
CA LEU A 114 17.19 11.98 -3.91
C LEU A 114 17.95 11.82 -5.23
N GLU A 115 17.75 10.66 -5.88
CA GLU A 115 18.34 10.36 -7.19
C GLU A 115 17.22 10.10 -8.20
N LEU A 116 17.06 10.99 -9.18
CA LEU A 116 16.06 10.89 -10.22
C LEU A 116 16.70 10.53 -11.56
N ASN A 117 16.01 9.72 -12.34
CA ASN A 117 16.40 9.33 -13.69
C ASN A 117 15.39 9.87 -14.71
N PRO A 118 15.67 11.03 -15.33
CA PRO A 118 14.75 11.66 -16.29
C PRO A 118 14.56 10.83 -17.57
N ASP A 119 15.47 9.89 -17.83
CA ASP A 119 15.44 9.02 -19.01
C ASP A 119 14.77 7.66 -18.71
N LEU A 120 14.23 7.45 -17.50
CA LEU A 120 13.54 6.20 -17.15
C LEU A 120 12.26 6.06 -18.00
N PRO A 121 12.17 5.01 -18.84
CA PRO A 121 10.95 4.77 -19.58
C PRO A 121 9.82 4.37 -18.62
N LEU A 122 8.72 5.12 -18.63
CA LEU A 122 7.55 4.80 -17.83
C LEU A 122 6.68 3.78 -18.57
N PRO A 123 6.17 2.75 -17.88
CA PRO A 123 5.22 1.82 -18.47
C PRO A 123 3.92 2.54 -18.88
N ALA A 124 3.39 2.26 -20.07
CA ALA A 124 2.21 2.93 -20.61
C ALA A 124 0.99 2.86 -19.66
N TYR A 125 0.79 1.76 -18.95
CA TYR A 125 -0.31 1.61 -18.01
C TYR A 125 -0.26 2.61 -16.83
N THR A 126 0.89 3.19 -16.53
CA THR A 126 1.02 4.20 -15.45
C THR A 126 0.60 5.61 -15.89
N GLU A 127 0.45 5.83 -17.19
CA GLU A 127 0.05 7.12 -17.77
C GLU A 127 -1.40 7.11 -18.28
N GLU A 128 -1.92 5.91 -18.63
CA GLU A 128 -3.23 5.76 -19.29
C GLU A 128 -4.40 5.63 -18.31
N MET A 129 -4.13 5.43 -17.02
CA MET A 129 -5.17 5.15 -16.02
C MET A 129 -4.98 5.98 -14.76
N ASP A 130 -6.07 6.54 -14.27
CA ASP A 130 -6.14 7.10 -12.92
C ASP A 130 -6.41 5.97 -11.93
N VAL A 131 -5.36 5.26 -11.49
CA VAL A 131 -5.45 4.23 -10.44
C VAL A 131 -6.02 4.87 -9.17
N HIS A 132 -6.82 4.13 -8.44
CA HIS A 132 -7.60 4.63 -7.29
C HIS A 132 -8.58 5.77 -7.65
N LEU A 133 -8.88 6.01 -8.91
CA LEU A 133 -9.58 7.20 -9.41
C LEU A 133 -8.86 8.51 -9.02
N MET A 134 -7.54 8.45 -8.78
CA MET A 134 -6.71 9.59 -8.40
C MET A 134 -6.31 10.37 -9.65
N PRO A 135 -6.78 11.62 -9.83
CA PRO A 135 -6.55 12.38 -11.05
C PRO A 135 -5.06 12.63 -11.31
N GLY A 136 -4.59 12.19 -12.49
CA GLY A 136 -3.20 12.28 -12.89
C GLY A 136 -2.32 11.19 -12.29
N ASN A 137 -2.92 10.21 -11.62
CA ASN A 137 -2.21 9.09 -11.01
C ASN A 137 -1.05 9.57 -10.11
N TYR A 138 0.02 8.81 -9.99
CA TYR A 138 1.22 9.16 -9.22
C TYR A 138 2.16 10.13 -9.95
N GLN A 139 2.01 10.27 -11.28
CA GLN A 139 2.87 11.12 -12.13
C GLN A 139 2.37 12.57 -12.21
N GLY A 140 1.08 12.81 -11.98
CA GLY A 140 0.45 14.12 -12.17
C GLY A 140 0.27 14.50 -13.64
N GLN A 141 -0.20 15.73 -13.88
CA GLN A 141 -0.46 16.24 -15.23
C GLN A 141 0.70 17.12 -15.70
N GLY A 142 1.58 16.51 -16.50
CA GLY A 142 2.66 17.20 -17.19
C GLY A 142 3.95 17.41 -16.39
N PRO A 143 5.00 17.91 -17.06
CA PRO A 143 6.37 17.97 -16.51
C PRO A 143 6.54 18.95 -15.34
N GLU A 144 5.58 19.84 -15.13
CA GLU A 144 5.59 20.87 -14.08
C GLU A 144 4.84 20.42 -12.80
N ALA A 145 4.54 19.14 -12.67
CA ALA A 145 3.76 18.63 -11.54
C ALA A 145 4.39 18.89 -10.16
N GLY A 146 5.72 19.06 -10.09
CA GLY A 146 6.45 19.44 -8.88
C GLY A 146 6.23 18.45 -7.74
N LEU A 147 5.76 18.94 -6.59
CA LEU A 147 5.41 18.15 -5.41
C LEU A 147 3.92 17.76 -5.35
N THR A 148 3.10 18.27 -6.29
CA THR A 148 1.64 18.14 -6.24
C THR A 148 1.14 16.70 -6.18
N PRO A 149 1.61 15.74 -7.01
CA PRO A 149 1.14 14.35 -6.93
C PRO A 149 1.38 13.71 -5.57
N GLY A 150 2.57 13.92 -4.99
CA GLY A 150 2.88 13.43 -3.65
C GLY A 150 1.99 14.06 -2.57
N ALA A 151 1.71 15.37 -2.68
CA ALA A 151 0.80 16.06 -1.78
C ALA A 151 -0.65 15.58 -1.92
N VAL A 152 -1.11 15.29 -3.15
CA VAL A 152 -2.43 14.69 -3.40
C VAL A 152 -2.52 13.33 -2.73
N TYR A 153 -1.52 12.48 -2.93
CA TYR A 153 -1.48 11.16 -2.32
C TYR A 153 -1.49 11.23 -0.77
N ASP A 154 -0.61 12.03 -0.17
CA ASP A 154 -0.49 12.17 1.28
C ASP A 154 -1.80 12.65 1.94
N ASN A 155 -2.35 13.76 1.45
CA ASN A 155 -3.61 14.31 1.97
C ASN A 155 -4.82 13.42 1.62
N GLY A 156 -4.78 12.76 0.46
CA GLY A 156 -5.82 11.83 0.04
C GLY A 156 -5.85 10.57 0.90
N LEU A 157 -4.69 10.01 1.22
CA LEU A 157 -4.59 8.82 2.05
C LEU A 157 -5.13 9.05 3.48
N GLU A 158 -4.96 10.26 4.05
CA GLU A 158 -5.58 10.64 5.33
C GLU A 158 -7.10 10.51 5.28
N VAL A 159 -7.73 10.99 4.20
CA VAL A 159 -9.19 10.94 3.99
C VAL A 159 -9.64 9.51 3.63
N PHE A 160 -8.88 8.84 2.77
CA PHE A 160 -9.12 7.50 2.26
C PHE A 160 -9.15 6.45 3.36
N SER A 161 -8.17 6.50 4.27
CA SER A 161 -7.96 5.48 5.29
C SER A 161 -8.85 5.62 6.52
N PHE A 162 -9.64 6.68 6.61
CA PHE A 162 -10.50 7.02 7.77
C PHE A 162 -9.90 6.68 9.14
N GLY A 163 -8.57 6.78 9.24
CA GLY A 163 -7.81 6.64 10.49
C GLY A 163 -7.29 5.25 10.79
N VAL A 164 -7.47 4.24 9.93
CA VAL A 164 -7.01 2.86 10.21
C VAL A 164 -5.52 2.62 9.95
N MET A 165 -4.81 3.57 9.32
CA MET A 165 -3.39 3.46 8.99
C MET A 165 -2.44 4.16 9.99
N GLY A 166 -2.93 4.55 11.18
CA GLY A 166 -2.13 5.26 12.17
C GLY A 166 -2.05 6.76 11.92
N GLU A 167 -1.47 7.49 12.89
CA GLU A 167 -1.33 8.95 12.80
C GLU A 167 -0.34 9.39 11.72
N GLY A 168 0.70 8.58 11.45
CA GLY A 168 1.69 8.82 10.40
C GLY A 168 1.30 8.27 9.03
N LEU A 169 0.16 7.59 8.92
CA LEU A 169 -0.25 6.80 7.74
C LEU A 169 0.76 5.69 7.41
N ASP A 170 1.43 5.14 8.40
CA ASP A 170 2.62 4.33 8.31
C ASP A 170 2.55 3.01 9.12
N ASP A 171 1.36 2.66 9.62
CA ASP A 171 1.18 1.46 10.44
C ASP A 171 1.62 0.18 9.72
N ILE A 172 1.41 0.09 8.41
CA ILE A 172 1.89 -1.04 7.59
C ILE A 172 3.42 -1.17 7.69
N GLY A 173 4.13 -0.07 7.50
CA GLY A 173 5.59 -0.04 7.61
C GLY A 173 6.07 -0.45 9.00
N HIS A 174 5.45 0.06 10.06
CA HIS A 174 5.71 -0.33 11.44
C HIS A 174 5.44 -1.82 11.67
N SER A 175 4.32 -2.33 11.18
CA SER A 175 3.96 -3.74 11.33
C SER A 175 4.97 -4.64 10.62
N MET A 176 5.36 -4.34 9.38
CA MET A 176 6.30 -5.16 8.62
C MET A 176 7.73 -5.10 9.15
N ALA A 177 8.22 -3.93 9.50
CA ALA A 177 9.57 -3.77 10.05
C ALA A 177 9.72 -4.46 11.42
N ASN A 178 8.70 -4.33 12.30
CA ASN A 178 8.72 -5.02 13.60
C ASN A 178 8.46 -6.52 13.48
N PHE A 179 7.64 -6.96 12.52
CA PHE A 179 7.53 -8.39 12.22
C PHE A 179 8.89 -8.98 11.82
N ALA A 180 9.62 -8.33 10.91
CA ALA A 180 10.95 -8.78 10.50
C ALA A 180 11.93 -8.83 11.68
N ARG A 181 11.97 -7.77 12.51
CA ARG A 181 12.82 -7.65 13.69
C ARG A 181 12.54 -8.75 14.73
N LEU A 182 11.28 -9.04 14.99
CA LEU A 182 10.86 -10.03 16.00
C LEU A 182 10.96 -11.47 15.49
N ARG A 183 10.69 -11.70 14.22
CA ARG A 183 10.69 -13.05 13.63
C ARG A 183 12.10 -13.57 13.37
N TRP A 184 13.03 -12.67 13.03
CA TRP A 184 14.43 -13.01 12.72
C TRP A 184 15.39 -12.07 13.46
N PRO A 185 15.46 -12.15 14.81
CA PRO A 185 16.22 -11.19 15.63
C PRO A 185 17.74 -11.22 15.37
N ASP A 186 18.25 -12.34 14.87
CA ASP A 186 19.68 -12.50 14.57
C ASP A 186 20.04 -12.17 13.11
N MET A 187 19.05 -11.75 12.29
CA MET A 187 19.31 -11.37 10.90
C MET A 187 20.04 -10.02 10.86
N PRO A 188 21.26 -9.94 10.30
CA PRO A 188 21.91 -8.66 10.13
C PRO A 188 21.15 -7.85 9.07
N VAL A 189 20.77 -6.62 9.42
CA VAL A 189 20.08 -5.68 8.51
C VAL A 189 20.90 -4.42 8.42
N THR A 190 21.58 -4.24 7.30
CA THR A 190 22.39 -3.05 6.98
C THR A 190 21.87 -2.31 5.77
N THR A 191 21.05 -2.97 4.93
CA THR A 191 20.47 -2.38 3.72
C THR A 191 19.04 -2.87 3.52
N VAL A 192 18.10 -1.95 3.52
CA VAL A 192 16.67 -2.18 3.26
C VAL A 192 16.27 -1.44 1.99
N VAL A 193 15.51 -2.10 1.12
CA VAL A 193 14.98 -1.52 -0.11
C VAL A 193 13.46 -1.69 -0.13
N ASP A 194 12.73 -0.59 -0.11
CA ASP A 194 11.29 -0.52 -0.27
C ASP A 194 10.96 -0.20 -1.73
N VAL A 195 10.28 -1.11 -2.43
CA VAL A 195 9.98 -1.01 -3.86
C VAL A 195 8.51 -0.66 -4.07
N GLY A 196 8.23 0.40 -4.83
CA GLY A 196 6.91 1.01 -4.93
C GLY A 196 6.60 1.87 -3.69
N CYS A 197 7.60 2.62 -3.22
CA CYS A 197 7.52 3.36 -1.96
C CYS A 197 6.61 4.59 -2.00
N THR A 198 6.20 5.05 -3.16
CA THR A 198 5.42 6.28 -3.40
C THR A 198 6.09 7.48 -2.74
N ILE A 199 5.60 7.93 -1.59
CA ILE A 199 6.17 9.05 -0.80
C ILE A 199 6.85 8.59 0.51
N GLY A 200 7.03 7.28 0.68
CA GLY A 200 7.78 6.69 1.78
C GLY A 200 7.05 6.57 3.12
N HIS A 201 5.70 6.56 3.15
CA HIS A 201 4.98 6.32 4.40
C HIS A 201 5.47 5.03 5.08
N ASN A 202 5.52 3.93 4.35
CA ASN A 202 5.89 2.63 4.88
C ASN A 202 7.42 2.38 4.86
N THR A 203 8.20 3.25 4.20
CA THR A 203 9.67 3.21 4.16
C THR A 203 10.29 3.72 5.45
N LEU A 204 9.78 4.85 5.98
CA LEU A 204 10.36 5.50 7.16
C LEU A 204 10.41 4.61 8.41
N PRO A 205 9.37 3.80 8.72
CA PRO A 205 9.41 2.87 9.85
C PRO A 205 10.54 1.85 9.81
N TRP A 206 11.03 1.46 8.64
CA TRP A 206 12.20 0.59 8.53
C TRP A 206 13.46 1.24 9.09
N LYS A 207 13.67 2.53 8.83
CA LYS A 207 14.80 3.27 9.41
C LYS A 207 14.68 3.41 10.93
N GLN A 208 13.46 3.53 11.43
CA GLN A 208 13.21 3.59 12.87
C GLN A 208 13.44 2.23 13.55
N ALA A 209 13.03 1.12 12.92
CA ALA A 209 13.22 -0.23 13.44
C ALA A 209 14.68 -0.72 13.33
N PHE A 210 15.41 -0.25 12.31
CA PHE A 210 16.81 -0.58 12.03
C PHE A 210 17.64 0.70 11.85
N PRO A 211 17.98 1.40 12.94
CA PRO A 211 18.59 2.75 12.88
C PRO A 211 19.93 2.79 12.15
N ASP A 212 20.69 1.69 12.20
CA ASP A 212 22.02 1.60 11.57
C ASP A 212 21.95 1.19 10.09
N ALA A 213 20.77 0.79 9.57
CA ALA A 213 20.61 0.38 8.19
C ALA A 213 20.51 1.58 7.24
N GLU A 214 21.08 1.44 6.04
CA GLU A 214 20.77 2.30 4.90
C GLU A 214 19.41 1.86 4.33
N VAL A 215 18.45 2.80 4.27
CA VAL A 215 17.09 2.54 3.81
C VAL A 215 16.83 3.30 2.51
N TYR A 216 16.46 2.54 1.49
CA TYR A 216 16.18 3.06 0.15
C TYR A 216 14.69 2.93 -0.16
N GLY A 217 14.09 4.01 -0.65
CA GLY A 217 12.74 4.01 -1.24
C GLY A 217 12.83 4.12 -2.75
N LEU A 218 12.32 3.14 -3.48
CA LEU A 218 12.31 3.10 -4.93
C LEU A 218 10.90 3.27 -5.48
N ASP A 219 10.76 4.13 -6.48
CA ASP A 219 9.52 4.30 -7.24
C ASP A 219 9.82 4.82 -8.64
N ILE A 220 8.89 4.67 -9.57
CA ILE A 220 8.98 5.27 -10.90
C ILE A 220 8.42 6.69 -10.96
N ALA A 221 7.64 7.10 -9.94
CA ALA A 221 6.96 8.38 -9.87
C ALA A 221 7.87 9.48 -9.30
N ALA A 222 8.64 10.15 -10.15
CA ALA A 222 9.54 11.23 -9.74
C ALA A 222 8.87 12.32 -8.86
N PRO A 223 7.63 12.79 -9.13
CA PRO A 223 6.96 13.76 -8.27
C PRO A 223 6.69 13.24 -6.86
N CYS A 224 6.31 11.97 -6.72
CA CYS A 224 6.11 11.33 -5.42
C CYS A 224 7.42 11.21 -4.65
N LEU A 225 8.52 10.81 -5.31
CA LEU A 225 9.84 10.74 -4.69
C LEU A 225 10.35 12.10 -4.23
N ARG A 226 10.12 13.17 -5.01
CA ARG A 226 10.46 14.56 -4.58
C ARG A 226 9.72 14.94 -3.30
N TYR A 227 8.42 14.66 -3.25
CA TYR A 227 7.62 14.91 -2.06
C TYR A 227 8.05 14.05 -0.88
N GLY A 228 8.29 12.76 -1.11
CA GLY A 228 8.75 11.81 -0.09
C GLY A 228 10.08 12.22 0.53
N HIS A 229 11.03 12.65 -0.29
CA HIS A 229 12.32 13.16 0.18
C HIS A 229 12.14 14.42 1.04
N ALA A 230 11.38 15.41 0.56
CA ALA A 230 11.12 16.63 1.32
C ALA A 230 10.39 16.32 2.66
N ARG A 231 9.46 15.33 2.65
CA ARG A 231 8.77 14.86 3.84
C ARG A 231 9.72 14.18 4.83
N ALA A 232 10.58 13.29 4.38
CA ALA A 232 11.55 12.59 5.21
C ALA A 232 12.55 13.58 5.85
N GLU A 233 13.05 14.56 5.09
CA GLU A 233 13.91 15.66 5.60
C GLU A 233 13.17 16.47 6.68
N ALA A 234 11.91 16.83 6.46
CA ALA A 234 11.10 17.59 7.43
C ALA A 234 10.84 16.80 8.73
N LEU A 235 10.83 15.48 8.66
CA LEU A 235 10.70 14.57 9.80
C LEU A 235 12.05 14.21 10.44
N GLY A 236 13.18 14.59 9.82
CA GLY A 236 14.52 14.26 10.30
C GLY A 236 14.87 12.77 10.19
N ILE A 237 14.25 12.04 9.26
CA ILE A 237 14.48 10.62 9.04
C ILE A 237 15.26 10.42 7.73
N PRO A 238 16.52 9.98 7.76
CA PRO A 238 17.36 9.84 6.58
C PRO A 238 16.93 8.64 5.74
N ILE A 239 16.41 8.92 4.53
CA ILE A 239 16.02 7.93 3.52
C ILE A 239 16.66 8.30 2.19
N HIS A 240 17.07 7.29 1.43
CA HIS A 240 17.61 7.44 0.08
C HIS A 240 16.52 7.13 -0.95
N PHE A 241 15.91 8.17 -1.50
CA PHE A 241 14.91 8.01 -2.56
C PHE A 241 15.58 7.90 -3.92
N ARG A 242 15.18 6.90 -4.72
CA ARG A 242 15.77 6.66 -6.04
C ARG A 242 14.71 6.28 -7.06
N GLN A 243 14.70 6.98 -8.19
CA GLN A 243 13.78 6.66 -9.30
C GLN A 243 14.28 5.45 -10.09
N ALA A 244 13.54 4.33 -10.01
CA ALA A 244 13.87 3.08 -10.69
C ALA A 244 12.62 2.20 -10.90
N GLY A 245 12.63 1.39 -11.96
CA GLY A 245 11.65 0.34 -12.16
C GLY A 245 11.93 -0.88 -11.27
N CYS A 246 10.89 -1.65 -10.98
CA CYS A 246 11.01 -2.86 -10.16
C CYS A 246 11.62 -4.05 -10.93
N ASP A 247 11.61 -4.01 -12.25
CA ASP A 247 12.17 -5.02 -13.14
C ASP A 247 13.69 -4.97 -13.28
N ARG A 248 14.31 -3.89 -12.75
CA ARG A 248 15.77 -3.73 -12.72
C ARG A 248 16.19 -2.86 -11.53
N LEU A 249 16.39 -3.50 -10.38
CA LEU A 249 16.80 -2.81 -9.17
C LEU A 249 18.25 -2.30 -9.27
N PRO A 250 18.54 -1.03 -8.92
CA PRO A 250 19.86 -0.42 -9.07
C PRO A 250 20.84 -0.83 -7.95
N PHE A 251 20.91 -2.12 -7.67
CA PHE A 251 21.80 -2.73 -6.69
C PHE A 251 22.59 -3.89 -7.31
N ALA A 252 23.79 -4.13 -6.78
CA ALA A 252 24.61 -5.26 -7.17
C ALA A 252 23.98 -6.59 -6.70
N ASP A 253 24.37 -7.69 -7.32
CA ASP A 253 23.97 -9.02 -6.87
C ASP A 253 24.38 -9.26 -5.42
N ALA A 254 23.50 -9.87 -4.63
CA ALA A 254 23.75 -10.23 -3.24
C ALA A 254 24.27 -9.08 -2.38
N SER A 255 23.68 -7.87 -2.51
CA SER A 255 24.10 -6.66 -1.79
C SER A 255 23.06 -6.10 -0.82
N VAL A 256 21.81 -6.62 -0.83
CA VAL A 256 20.68 -6.13 -0.04
C VAL A 256 20.28 -7.17 1.02
N ASP A 257 19.92 -6.73 2.22
CA ASP A 257 19.46 -7.61 3.30
C ASP A 257 17.97 -7.82 3.30
N VAL A 258 17.19 -6.74 3.01
CA VAL A 258 15.73 -6.78 2.96
C VAL A 258 15.23 -6.11 1.69
N VAL A 259 14.41 -6.80 0.92
CA VAL A 259 13.55 -6.22 -0.12
C VAL A 259 12.11 -6.26 0.39
N PHE A 260 11.52 -5.10 0.51
CA PHE A 260 10.17 -4.89 1.00
C PHE A 260 9.30 -4.25 -0.09
N SER A 261 8.01 -4.52 -0.08
CA SER A 261 6.99 -3.70 -0.73
C SER A 261 5.67 -3.79 0.03
N SER A 262 4.82 -2.78 -0.13
CA SER A 262 3.50 -2.76 0.49
C SER A 262 2.46 -2.21 -0.47
N MET A 263 1.34 -2.92 -0.64
CA MET A 263 0.23 -2.51 -1.49
C MET A 263 0.70 -2.10 -2.90
N PHE A 264 1.59 -2.90 -3.48
CA PHE A 264 2.32 -2.59 -4.71
C PHE A 264 2.14 -3.65 -5.80
N LEU A 265 2.20 -4.94 -5.44
CA LEU A 265 2.19 -6.03 -6.43
C LEU A 265 0.89 -6.09 -7.22
N HIS A 266 -0.23 -5.73 -6.60
CA HIS A 266 -1.54 -5.70 -7.24
C HIS A 266 -1.72 -4.54 -8.23
N GLU A 267 -0.81 -3.57 -8.25
CA GLU A 267 -0.76 -2.49 -9.26
C GLU A 267 0.06 -2.88 -10.50
N LEU A 268 0.65 -4.07 -10.52
CA LEU A 268 1.54 -4.53 -11.58
C LEU A 268 0.90 -5.62 -12.47
N PRO A 269 1.16 -5.58 -13.79
CA PRO A 269 0.95 -6.74 -14.65
C PRO A 269 1.74 -7.96 -14.15
N VAL A 270 1.21 -9.16 -14.38
CA VAL A 270 1.80 -10.41 -13.86
C VAL A 270 3.24 -10.66 -14.31
N ASP A 271 3.59 -10.25 -15.52
CA ASP A 271 4.97 -10.35 -16.05
C ASP A 271 5.93 -9.42 -15.32
N MET A 272 5.49 -8.21 -14.96
CA MET A 272 6.27 -7.28 -14.12
C MET A 272 6.44 -7.82 -12.70
N ILE A 273 5.40 -8.44 -12.10
CA ILE A 273 5.52 -9.12 -10.81
C ILE A 273 6.62 -10.18 -10.85
N ARG A 274 6.63 -11.01 -11.88
CA ARG A 274 7.67 -12.05 -12.06
C ARG A 274 9.06 -11.46 -12.25
N ALA A 275 9.19 -10.38 -13.02
CA ALA A 275 10.46 -9.68 -13.21
C ALA A 275 10.96 -9.11 -11.86
N PHE A 276 10.06 -8.51 -11.06
CA PHE A 276 10.39 -8.00 -9.73
C PHE A 276 10.89 -9.11 -8.79
N PHE A 277 10.23 -10.25 -8.74
CA PHE A 277 10.68 -11.37 -7.88
C PHE A 277 12.07 -11.89 -8.28
N ASN A 278 12.36 -11.96 -9.58
CA ASN A 278 13.69 -12.33 -10.08
C ASN A 278 14.76 -11.32 -9.67
N GLU A 279 14.47 -10.01 -9.78
CA GLU A 279 15.37 -8.95 -9.34
C GLU A 279 15.57 -8.94 -7.82
N ALA A 280 14.51 -9.13 -7.05
CA ALA A 280 14.60 -9.25 -5.59
C ALA A 280 15.49 -10.44 -5.21
N PHE A 281 15.33 -11.59 -5.86
CA PHE A 281 16.23 -12.73 -5.63
C PHE A 281 17.68 -12.42 -6.00
N ARG A 282 17.91 -11.73 -7.12
CA ARG A 282 19.27 -11.35 -7.54
C ARG A 282 19.97 -10.47 -6.52
N VAL A 283 19.29 -9.39 -6.08
CA VAL A 283 19.92 -8.39 -5.19
C VAL A 283 20.05 -8.84 -3.73
N LEU A 284 19.17 -9.72 -3.26
CA LEU A 284 19.23 -10.22 -1.89
C LEU A 284 20.49 -11.05 -1.63
N ARG A 285 21.14 -10.81 -0.49
CA ARG A 285 22.22 -11.66 0.01
C ARG A 285 21.71 -13.05 0.40
N PRO A 286 22.56 -14.07 0.42
CA PRO A 286 22.24 -15.31 1.11
C PRO A 286 21.77 -15.03 2.56
N GLY A 287 20.63 -15.60 2.96
CA GLY A 287 19.96 -15.29 4.22
C GLY A 287 19.12 -14.02 4.23
N GLY A 288 19.10 -13.23 3.15
CA GLY A 288 18.27 -12.02 3.03
C GLY A 288 16.78 -12.30 2.95
N LEU A 289 15.98 -11.29 3.21
CA LEU A 289 14.52 -11.35 3.37
C LEU A 289 13.81 -10.63 2.22
N LEU A 290 12.94 -11.35 1.51
CA LEU A 290 11.88 -10.78 0.68
C LEU A 290 10.59 -10.75 1.51
N ILE A 291 9.95 -9.60 1.64
CA ILE A 291 8.70 -9.46 2.39
C ILE A 291 7.75 -8.48 1.69
N HIS A 292 6.51 -8.90 1.56
CA HIS A 292 5.43 -8.08 1.01
C HIS A 292 4.29 -7.98 2.01
N MET A 293 3.73 -6.78 2.16
CA MET A 293 2.40 -6.60 2.74
C MET A 293 1.43 -6.39 1.58
N GLU A 294 0.45 -7.29 1.48
CA GLU A 294 -0.48 -7.34 0.35
C GLU A 294 -1.83 -7.92 0.80
N LEU A 295 -2.65 -8.24 -0.18
CA LEU A 295 -3.94 -8.88 0.04
C LEU A 295 -3.79 -10.40 -0.11
N PRO A 296 -4.59 -11.18 0.63
CA PRO A 296 -4.52 -12.63 0.56
C PRO A 296 -4.93 -13.15 -0.83
N PRO A 297 -4.38 -14.30 -1.26
CA PRO A 297 -4.76 -14.89 -2.54
C PRO A 297 -6.22 -15.35 -2.52
N ASN A 298 -6.87 -15.31 -3.68
CA ASN A 298 -8.30 -15.64 -3.81
C ASN A 298 -8.66 -17.05 -3.35
N ASP A 299 -7.77 -18.02 -3.52
CA ASP A 299 -7.96 -19.41 -3.14
C ASP A 299 -7.86 -19.66 -1.62
N ALA A 300 -7.33 -18.71 -0.86
CA ALA A 300 -7.25 -18.80 0.60
C ALA A 300 -8.51 -18.24 1.30
N LEU A 301 -9.40 -17.57 0.58
CA LEU A 301 -10.57 -16.90 1.14
C LEU A 301 -11.87 -17.66 0.86
N ALA A 302 -12.88 -17.46 1.72
CA ALA A 302 -14.23 -17.86 1.40
C ALA A 302 -14.73 -17.10 0.14
N PRO A 303 -15.62 -17.72 -0.67
CA PRO A 303 -16.06 -17.14 -1.95
C PRO A 303 -16.59 -15.71 -1.88
N TYR A 304 -17.31 -15.35 -0.81
CA TYR A 304 -17.79 -13.99 -0.63
C TYR A 304 -16.66 -13.01 -0.35
N ASP A 305 -15.68 -13.39 0.46
CA ASP A 305 -14.58 -12.49 0.84
C ASP A 305 -13.62 -12.27 -0.35
N ALA A 306 -13.39 -13.32 -1.15
CA ALA A 306 -12.70 -13.21 -2.43
C ALA A 306 -13.42 -12.24 -3.38
N PHE A 307 -14.74 -12.40 -3.54
CA PHE A 307 -15.59 -11.49 -4.32
C PHE A 307 -15.50 -10.05 -3.80
N TYR A 308 -15.62 -9.86 -2.48
CA TYR A 308 -15.67 -8.53 -1.88
C TYR A 308 -14.40 -7.73 -2.21
N LEU A 309 -13.22 -8.32 -2.01
CA LEU A 309 -11.96 -7.65 -2.29
C LEU A 309 -11.76 -7.37 -3.79
N ASP A 310 -12.07 -8.34 -4.66
CA ASP A 310 -11.99 -8.14 -6.12
C ASP A 310 -12.97 -7.06 -6.61
N TRP A 311 -14.16 -6.95 -5.98
CA TRP A 311 -15.14 -5.94 -6.34
C TRP A 311 -14.77 -4.55 -5.83
N ASP A 312 -14.19 -4.46 -4.63
CA ASP A 312 -13.73 -3.19 -4.08
C ASP A 312 -12.66 -2.57 -4.98
N CYS A 313 -11.69 -3.34 -5.43
CA CYS A 313 -10.63 -2.82 -6.31
C CYS A 313 -11.11 -2.52 -7.73
N PHE A 314 -12.13 -3.20 -8.23
CA PHE A 314 -12.77 -2.83 -9.50
C PHE A 314 -13.24 -1.37 -9.46
N TYR A 315 -13.84 -0.94 -8.35
CA TYR A 315 -14.25 0.45 -8.14
C TYR A 315 -13.12 1.42 -7.80
N ASN A 316 -11.93 0.91 -7.51
CA ASN A 316 -10.72 1.69 -7.40
C ASN A 316 -9.97 1.88 -8.72
N ASN A 317 -10.47 1.29 -9.82
CA ASN A 317 -9.79 1.30 -11.12
C ASN A 317 -8.41 0.63 -11.07
N GLU A 318 -8.35 -0.56 -10.45
CA GLU A 318 -7.13 -1.35 -10.27
C GLU A 318 -7.19 -2.62 -11.14
N PRO A 319 -6.79 -2.57 -12.41
CA PRO A 319 -7.05 -3.64 -13.39
C PRO A 319 -6.22 -4.90 -13.15
N PHE A 320 -5.10 -4.82 -12.44
CA PHE A 320 -4.18 -5.94 -12.22
C PHE A 320 -4.43 -6.69 -10.91
N TYR A 321 -5.22 -6.12 -10.02
CA TYR A 321 -5.47 -6.61 -8.67
C TYR A 321 -5.95 -8.06 -8.62
N LYS A 322 -7.02 -8.39 -9.35
CA LYS A 322 -7.52 -9.78 -9.41
C LYS A 322 -6.48 -10.73 -10.02
N GLY A 323 -5.79 -10.30 -11.07
CA GLY A 323 -4.74 -11.09 -11.71
C GLY A 323 -3.59 -11.44 -10.77
N PHE A 324 -3.22 -10.52 -9.88
CA PHE A 324 -2.25 -10.77 -8.81
C PHE A 324 -2.80 -11.77 -7.78
N ARG A 325 -4.02 -11.57 -7.27
CA ARG A 325 -4.61 -12.41 -6.23
C ARG A 325 -4.96 -13.84 -6.69
N ASP A 326 -5.04 -14.07 -7.99
CA ASP A 326 -5.20 -15.41 -8.58
C ASP A 326 -3.86 -16.19 -8.69
N LEU A 327 -2.72 -15.56 -8.32
CA LEU A 327 -1.41 -16.22 -8.36
C LEU A 327 -1.17 -17.05 -7.09
N SER A 328 -0.40 -18.13 -7.25
CA SER A 328 0.17 -18.85 -6.12
C SER A 328 1.44 -18.14 -5.64
N TYR A 329 1.40 -17.52 -4.47
CA TYR A 329 2.53 -16.77 -3.91
C TYR A 329 3.73 -17.66 -3.56
N PRO A 330 3.55 -18.92 -3.03
CA PRO A 330 4.66 -19.84 -2.89
C PRO A 330 5.33 -20.13 -4.23
N LYS A 331 4.52 -20.29 -5.30
CA LYS A 331 5.06 -20.55 -6.64
C LYS A 331 5.80 -19.34 -7.22
N LEU A 332 5.33 -18.11 -6.98
CA LEU A 332 6.07 -16.91 -7.40
C LEU A 332 7.47 -16.87 -6.77
N CYS A 333 7.58 -17.18 -5.47
CA CYS A 333 8.86 -17.26 -4.79
C CYS A 333 9.74 -18.36 -5.36
N SER A 334 9.20 -19.57 -5.54
CA SER A 334 10.00 -20.72 -6.02
C SER A 334 10.44 -20.56 -7.48
N ASP A 335 9.60 -19.99 -8.35
CA ASP A 335 9.95 -19.68 -9.74
C ASP A 335 11.12 -18.67 -9.85
N ALA A 336 11.24 -17.74 -8.89
CA ALA A 336 12.34 -16.80 -8.81
C ALA A 336 13.63 -17.36 -8.18
N GLY A 337 13.59 -18.58 -7.62
CA GLY A 337 14.75 -19.28 -7.07
C GLY A 337 14.77 -19.40 -5.54
N PHE A 338 13.77 -18.89 -4.82
CA PHE A 338 13.66 -19.12 -3.38
C PHE A 338 13.27 -20.57 -3.08
N SER A 339 13.77 -21.14 -1.97
CA SER A 339 13.35 -22.47 -1.52
C SER A 339 11.91 -22.42 -1.01
N GLU A 340 11.08 -23.38 -1.41
CA GLU A 340 9.71 -23.53 -0.91
C GLU A 340 9.65 -23.65 0.62
N ALA A 341 10.67 -24.28 1.22
CA ALA A 341 10.78 -24.42 2.67
C ALA A 341 10.97 -23.09 3.42
N ASN A 342 11.40 -22.04 2.71
CA ASN A 342 11.64 -20.71 3.27
C ASN A 342 10.47 -19.74 3.06
N PHE A 343 9.43 -20.17 2.34
CA PHE A 343 8.21 -19.38 2.17
C PHE A 343 7.51 -19.20 3.52
N PHE A 344 7.02 -18.02 3.77
CA PHE A 344 6.19 -17.72 4.93
C PHE A 344 5.00 -16.85 4.54
N GLN A 345 3.98 -16.89 5.36
CA GLN A 345 2.85 -15.98 5.35
C GLN A 345 2.39 -15.73 6.80
N ALA A 346 1.86 -14.56 7.06
CA ALA A 346 1.38 -14.13 8.36
C ALA A 346 0.19 -13.19 8.23
N THR A 347 -0.70 -13.22 9.20
CA THR A 347 -1.72 -12.20 9.45
C THR A 347 -1.36 -11.49 10.74
N LEU A 348 -1.25 -10.17 10.69
CA LEU A 348 -0.68 -9.37 11.76
C LEU A 348 -1.69 -8.29 12.20
N PRO A 349 -1.84 -8.04 13.49
CA PRO A 349 -2.59 -6.88 13.96
C PRO A 349 -1.83 -5.60 13.58
N ARG A 350 -2.52 -4.47 13.62
CA ARG A 350 -1.91 -3.16 13.41
C ARG A 350 -0.94 -2.84 14.58
N PHE A 351 0.35 -2.69 14.27
CA PHE A 351 1.40 -2.51 15.28
C PHE A 351 1.17 -1.27 16.16
N THR A 352 0.73 -0.16 15.57
CA THR A 352 0.53 1.09 16.29
C THR A 352 -0.75 1.11 17.15
N TYR A 353 -1.57 0.05 17.10
CA TYR A 353 -2.84 -0.06 17.83
C TYR A 353 -2.84 -1.12 18.94
N VAL A 354 -1.77 -1.92 19.04
CA VAL A 354 -1.61 -2.95 20.06
C VAL A 354 -0.31 -2.73 20.83
N ASP A 355 -0.18 -3.31 22.02
CA ASP A 355 1.10 -3.33 22.71
C ASP A 355 2.11 -4.31 22.07
N GLU A 356 3.40 -4.11 22.33
CA GLU A 356 4.47 -4.91 21.75
C GLU A 356 4.36 -6.40 22.11
N GLN A 357 3.85 -6.75 23.28
CA GLN A 357 3.66 -8.14 23.70
C GLN A 357 2.57 -8.83 22.86
N THR A 358 1.45 -8.16 22.65
CA THR A 358 0.35 -8.64 21.80
C THR A 358 0.83 -8.84 20.36
N PHE A 359 1.58 -7.86 19.81
CA PHE A 359 2.14 -7.99 18.48
C PHE A 359 3.15 -9.13 18.36
N ALA A 360 4.06 -9.28 19.33
CA ALA A 360 5.06 -10.34 19.36
C ALA A 360 4.42 -11.74 19.44
N ALA A 361 3.30 -11.89 20.14
CA ALA A 361 2.56 -13.16 20.15
C ALA A 361 2.05 -13.52 18.75
N ALA A 362 1.46 -12.57 18.02
CA ALA A 362 0.95 -12.77 16.66
C ALA A 362 2.07 -13.13 15.65
N VAL A 363 3.30 -12.65 15.84
CA VAL A 363 4.45 -12.95 14.96
C VAL A 363 4.75 -14.46 14.86
N GLY A 364 4.46 -15.22 15.91
CA GLY A 364 4.69 -16.68 15.98
C GLY A 364 3.54 -17.52 15.45
N GLU A 365 2.39 -16.93 15.16
CA GLU A 365 1.19 -17.65 14.75
C GLU A 365 1.19 -18.03 13.27
N THR A 366 0.43 -19.08 12.94
CA THR A 366 0.15 -19.43 11.54
C THR A 366 -0.86 -18.42 10.97
N ALA A 367 -0.67 -18.01 9.73
CA ALA A 367 -1.61 -17.13 9.05
C ALA A 367 -3.02 -17.72 9.07
N SER A 368 -3.97 -16.92 9.51
CA SER A 368 -5.39 -17.26 9.55
C SER A 368 -6.13 -16.18 8.75
N PHE A 369 -6.97 -16.62 7.83
CA PHE A 369 -7.71 -15.76 6.94
C PHE A 369 -9.17 -15.67 7.38
N ASP A 370 -9.63 -14.46 7.61
CA ASP A 370 -10.99 -14.13 8.00
C ASP A 370 -11.52 -12.92 7.20
N GLU A 371 -12.69 -12.46 7.58
CA GLU A 371 -13.35 -11.31 6.93
C GLU A 371 -12.63 -9.96 7.16
N ASP A 372 -11.72 -9.87 8.12
CA ASP A 372 -10.95 -8.67 8.45
C ASP A 372 -9.59 -8.61 7.72
N THR A 373 -9.16 -9.75 7.15
CA THR A 373 -7.84 -9.84 6.51
C THR A 373 -7.78 -9.02 5.22
N GLY A 374 -7.03 -7.92 5.25
CA GLY A 374 -6.85 -7.01 4.12
C GLY A 374 -8.07 -6.11 3.82
N ARG A 375 -9.14 -6.20 4.58
CA ARG A 375 -10.33 -5.37 4.43
C ARG A 375 -10.24 -4.11 5.27
N LEU A 376 -10.36 -2.94 4.64
CA LEU A 376 -10.34 -1.65 5.35
C LEU A 376 -11.49 -1.54 6.34
N SER A 377 -11.17 -1.71 7.63
CA SER A 377 -12.06 -1.59 8.79
C SER A 377 -11.23 -1.24 10.03
N ASP A 378 -11.87 -0.97 11.14
CA ASP A 378 -11.19 -0.77 12.43
C ASP A 378 -10.64 -2.07 13.05
N THR A 379 -11.02 -3.23 12.49
CA THR A 379 -10.52 -4.56 12.86
C THR A 379 -9.53 -5.15 11.86
N ILE A 380 -9.12 -4.39 10.84
CA ILE A 380 -8.22 -4.88 9.78
C ILE A 380 -6.96 -5.54 10.33
N THR A 381 -6.61 -6.69 9.76
CA THR A 381 -5.33 -7.37 9.93
C THR A 381 -4.52 -7.29 8.64
N TRP A 382 -3.20 -7.06 8.78
CA TRP A 382 -2.30 -7.00 7.64
C TRP A 382 -1.85 -8.39 7.23
N TYR A 383 -2.03 -8.71 5.96
CA TYR A 383 -1.49 -9.95 5.41
C TYR A 383 -0.07 -9.70 4.88
N ALA A 384 0.87 -10.50 5.34
CA ALA A 384 2.24 -10.49 4.88
C ALA A 384 2.64 -11.84 4.30
N PHE A 385 3.44 -11.85 3.25
CA PHE A 385 4.08 -13.05 2.73
C PHE A 385 5.47 -12.74 2.18
N GLY A 386 6.25 -13.78 2.00
CA GLY A 386 7.57 -13.63 1.42
C GLY A 386 8.41 -14.90 1.55
N SER A 387 9.72 -14.74 1.38
CA SER A 387 10.67 -15.84 1.52
C SER A 387 12.04 -15.34 1.96
N ARG A 388 12.78 -16.20 2.62
CA ARG A 388 14.21 -15.97 2.85
C ARG A 388 15.06 -16.64 1.76
N LYS A 389 16.04 -15.89 1.24
CA LYS A 389 17.01 -16.46 0.33
C LYS A 389 17.88 -17.47 1.10
N GLN A 390 18.09 -18.65 0.55
CA GLN A 390 18.92 -19.68 1.19
C GLN A 390 20.35 -19.17 1.39
N ALA A 391 20.96 -19.60 2.53
CA ALA A 391 22.32 -19.23 2.90
C ALA A 391 23.38 -19.90 2.03
#